data_50c5c1285085008a12a9dbfc082ab5cb
#
_entry.id   50c5c1285085008a12a9dbfc082ab5cb
#
_cell.length_a   1.000
_cell.length_b   1.000
_cell.length_c   1.000
_cell.angle_alpha   90.00
_cell.angle_beta   90.00
_cell.angle_gamma   90.00
#
_symmetry.space_group_name_H-M   'P 1'
#
loop_
_entity.id
_entity.type
_entity.pdbx_description
1 polymer ?
#
loop_
_entity_poly.entity_id
_entity_poly.type
_entity_poly.pdbx_seq_one_letter_code
_entity_poly.pdbx_strand_id
1 'polypeptide(L)'
;VPESNQLPPLPLDYANPRDLPDGPVRWYLWIPIAVCLFLLCIGLSISFLFPILDGPGSVYAQQSDESAAHLRAIGQAITMYSMDHNGAYPDSFQTILLNEAVTSDIFILPRSTDTPATGPTTQTVADQLTAGGHLSYVYLGSGLTVNMATAKTIVAYQISPIPGFGTNVLFGDGHVETVDAATIAKIIARAASGQFPVTMPSP
;
A
#
# COMPACT_ATOMS: atom_id res chain seq x y z
N VAL A 1 12.91 -24.81 102.64
CA VAL A 1 13.35 -24.97 101.24
C VAL A 1 12.09 -25.21 100.43
N PRO A 2 11.66 -24.37 99.45
CA PRO A 2 10.49 -24.62 98.63
C PRO A 2 10.89 -25.42 97.42
N GLU A 3 10.03 -26.44 97.11
CA GLU A 3 10.07 -27.30 95.95
C GLU A 3 10.03 -26.48 94.61
N SER A 4 10.89 -26.82 93.71
CA SER A 4 10.89 -26.33 92.35
C SER A 4 9.75 -26.99 91.52
N ASN A 5 8.78 -26.25 91.23
CA ASN A 5 7.65 -26.64 90.35
C ASN A 5 8.17 -26.70 88.89
N GLN A 6 8.59 -27.88 88.46
CA GLN A 6 8.91 -28.11 87.04
C GLN A 6 7.65 -28.39 86.27
N LEU A 7 7.31 -27.49 85.39
CA LEU A 7 6.27 -27.71 84.33
C LEU A 7 6.65 -28.90 83.45
N PRO A 8 5.76 -29.79 83.10
CA PRO A 8 6.08 -30.85 82.15
C PRO A 8 6.35 -30.28 80.76
N PRO A 9 7.31 -30.91 80.03
CA PRO A 9 7.59 -30.40 78.64
C PRO A 9 6.36 -30.67 77.79
N LEU A 10 5.96 -29.59 77.03
CA LEU A 10 4.92 -29.71 76.00
C LEU A 10 5.39 -30.66 74.92
N PRO A 11 4.58 -31.62 74.49
CA PRO A 11 4.92 -32.45 73.35
C PRO A 11 4.96 -31.58 72.09
N LEU A 12 6.13 -31.39 71.56
CA LEU A 12 6.33 -30.84 70.22
C LEU A 12 5.89 -31.95 69.24
N ASP A 13 4.61 -31.91 68.90
CA ASP A 13 4.07 -32.76 67.83
C ASP A 13 4.54 -32.10 66.51
N TYR A 14 5.73 -32.51 66.06
CA TYR A 14 6.22 -32.19 64.74
C TYR A 14 5.36 -32.96 63.77
N ALA A 15 4.35 -32.36 63.19
CA ALA A 15 3.61 -32.88 62.05
C ALA A 15 4.64 -33.29 60.98
N ASN A 16 4.69 -34.58 60.68
CA ASN A 16 5.57 -35.12 59.67
C ASN A 16 5.27 -34.45 58.33
N PRO A 17 6.24 -33.85 57.61
CA PRO A 17 6.01 -33.19 56.32
C PRO A 17 5.41 -34.15 55.26
N ARG A 18 5.28 -35.41 55.52
CA ARG A 18 4.66 -36.43 54.65
C ARG A 18 3.16 -36.58 54.79
N ASP A 19 2.55 -35.94 55.83
CA ASP A 19 1.11 -36.03 56.09
C ASP A 19 0.32 -34.79 55.57
N LEU A 20 0.93 -34.00 54.70
CA LEU A 20 0.18 -32.99 53.94
C LEU A 20 -0.72 -33.73 52.94
N PRO A 21 -2.05 -33.57 53.04
CA PRO A 21 -2.95 -34.20 52.07
C PRO A 21 -2.54 -33.74 50.66
N ASP A 22 -2.37 -34.72 49.75
CA ASP A 22 -2.23 -34.49 48.33
C ASP A 22 -3.51 -33.78 47.83
N GLY A 23 -3.58 -32.48 48.10
CA GLY A 23 -4.72 -31.66 47.71
C GLY A 23 -4.80 -31.47 46.21
N PRO A 24 -6.01 -31.35 45.67
CA PRO A 24 -6.25 -31.22 44.21
C PRO A 24 -5.72 -29.90 43.62
N VAL A 25 -4.80 -29.22 44.33
CA VAL A 25 -4.32 -27.88 44.01
C VAL A 25 -3.40 -27.80 42.79
N ARG A 26 -2.79 -28.92 42.37
CA ARG A 26 -1.80 -28.88 41.27
C ARG A 26 -2.42 -28.83 39.87
N TRP A 27 -3.58 -29.38 39.66
CA TRP A 27 -4.20 -29.36 38.32
C TRP A 27 -4.78 -27.98 37.93
N TYR A 28 -5.20 -27.16 38.90
CA TYR A 28 -5.66 -25.80 38.67
C TYR A 28 -4.57 -24.87 38.10
N LEU A 29 -3.30 -25.15 38.39
CA LEU A 29 -2.17 -24.37 37.83
C LEU A 29 -1.90 -24.72 36.36
N TRP A 30 -2.29 -25.91 35.89
CA TRP A 30 -2.06 -26.33 34.51
C TRP A 30 -3.17 -25.87 33.56
N ILE A 31 -4.36 -25.58 34.06
CA ILE A 31 -5.48 -25.07 33.22
C ILE A 31 -5.14 -23.74 32.55
N PRO A 32 -4.68 -22.68 33.25
CA PRO A 32 -4.35 -21.41 32.60
C PRO A 32 -3.18 -21.57 31.64
N ILE A 33 -2.21 -22.41 31.93
CA ILE A 33 -1.08 -22.66 31.04
C ILE A 33 -1.56 -23.37 29.77
N ALA A 34 -2.42 -24.39 29.89
CA ALA A 34 -3.00 -25.09 28.75
C ALA A 34 -3.88 -24.17 27.89
N VAL A 35 -4.68 -23.29 28.52
CA VAL A 35 -5.50 -22.27 27.81
C VAL A 35 -4.61 -21.27 27.09
N CYS A 36 -3.54 -20.75 27.72
CA CYS A 36 -2.60 -19.86 27.07
C CYS A 36 -1.89 -20.50 25.88
N LEU A 37 -1.43 -21.74 26.02
CA LEU A 37 -0.82 -22.50 24.92
C LEU A 37 -1.81 -22.76 23.78
N PHE A 38 -3.06 -23.07 24.09
CA PHE A 38 -4.11 -23.29 23.10
C PHE A 38 -4.44 -22.00 22.33
N LEU A 39 -4.57 -20.86 23.03
CA LEU A 39 -4.78 -19.55 22.40
C LEU A 39 -3.57 -19.13 21.56
N LEU A 40 -2.36 -19.45 22.00
CA LEU A 40 -1.13 -19.16 21.25
C LEU A 40 -1.03 -20.03 19.99
N CYS A 41 -1.43 -21.29 20.06
CA CYS A 41 -1.53 -22.19 18.91
C CYS A 41 -2.59 -21.73 17.92
N ILE A 42 -3.75 -21.26 18.37
CA ILE A 42 -4.79 -20.68 17.51
C ILE A 42 -4.27 -19.41 16.85
N GLY A 43 -3.64 -18.51 17.61
CA GLY A 43 -3.04 -17.28 17.08
C GLY A 43 -1.98 -17.53 16.01
N LEU A 44 -1.09 -18.48 16.25
CA LEU A 44 -0.08 -18.90 15.28
C LEU A 44 -0.72 -19.57 14.05
N SER A 45 -1.74 -20.41 14.24
CA SER A 45 -2.44 -21.06 13.11
C SER A 45 -3.17 -20.04 12.24
N ILE A 46 -3.81 -19.05 12.83
CA ILE A 46 -4.47 -17.96 12.11
C ILE A 46 -3.42 -17.14 11.33
N SER A 47 -2.29 -16.80 11.95
CA SER A 47 -1.20 -16.06 11.27
C SER A 47 -0.60 -16.81 10.08
N PHE A 48 -0.60 -18.15 10.12
CA PHE A 48 -0.17 -18.98 8.98
C PHE A 48 -1.24 -19.15 7.90
N LEU A 49 -2.53 -19.07 8.27
CA LEU A 49 -3.63 -19.18 7.30
C LEU A 49 -3.91 -17.87 6.55
N PHE A 50 -3.62 -16.70 7.17
CA PHE A 50 -3.86 -15.40 6.56
C PHE A 50 -3.20 -15.25 5.17
N PRO A 51 -1.91 -15.55 4.97
CA PRO A 51 -1.28 -15.44 3.64
C PRO A 51 -1.80 -16.46 2.61
N ILE A 52 -2.47 -17.55 3.03
CA ILE A 52 -3.06 -18.54 2.11
C ILE A 52 -4.43 -18.08 1.59
N LEU A 53 -5.11 -17.19 2.33
CA LEU A 53 -6.40 -16.59 1.94
C LEU A 53 -6.24 -15.39 1.00
N ASP A 54 -5.03 -14.80 0.95
CA ASP A 54 -4.68 -13.76 -0.03
C ASP A 54 -4.42 -14.41 -1.40
N GLY A 55 -5.49 -14.70 -2.13
CA GLY A 55 -5.42 -15.19 -3.50
C GLY A 55 -4.76 -14.17 -4.45
N PRO A 56 -4.36 -14.57 -5.67
CA PRO A 56 -3.75 -13.67 -6.66
C PRO A 56 -4.60 -12.44 -6.97
N GLY A 57 -5.91 -12.50 -6.73
CA GLY A 57 -6.83 -11.37 -6.86
C GLY A 57 -6.55 -10.22 -5.89
N SER A 58 -6.13 -10.51 -4.65
CA SER A 58 -5.81 -9.49 -3.66
C SER A 58 -4.54 -8.71 -4.03
N VAL A 59 -3.56 -9.39 -4.61
CA VAL A 59 -2.30 -8.78 -5.08
C VAL A 59 -2.55 -7.80 -6.23
N TYR A 60 -3.40 -8.18 -7.18
CA TYR A 60 -3.76 -7.31 -8.30
C TYR A 60 -4.68 -6.17 -7.89
N ALA A 61 -5.58 -6.38 -6.92
CA ALA A 61 -6.38 -5.31 -6.33
C ALA A 61 -5.49 -4.26 -5.68
N GLN A 62 -4.55 -4.70 -4.83
CA GLN A 62 -3.58 -3.80 -4.20
C GLN A 62 -2.72 -3.06 -5.24
N GLN A 63 -2.25 -3.75 -6.29
CA GLN A 63 -1.49 -3.12 -7.37
C GLN A 63 -2.32 -2.03 -8.09
N SER A 64 -3.62 -2.26 -8.29
CA SER A 64 -4.53 -1.29 -8.90
C SER A 64 -4.71 -0.06 -8.02
N ASP A 65 -4.89 -0.26 -6.71
CA ASP A 65 -5.06 0.82 -5.74
C ASP A 65 -3.77 1.66 -5.61
N GLU A 66 -2.60 1.02 -5.54
CA GLU A 66 -1.31 1.69 -5.52
C GLU A 66 -1.05 2.49 -6.81
N SER A 67 -1.36 1.90 -7.98
CA SER A 67 -1.28 2.60 -9.27
C SER A 67 -2.20 3.81 -9.33
N ALA A 68 -3.44 3.68 -8.84
CA ALA A 68 -4.37 4.80 -8.76
C ALA A 68 -3.87 5.89 -7.79
N ALA A 69 -3.20 5.53 -6.70
CA ALA A 69 -2.58 6.49 -5.79
C ALA A 69 -1.43 7.25 -6.46
N HIS A 70 -0.57 6.58 -7.24
CA HIS A 70 0.48 7.23 -8.03
C HIS A 70 -0.09 8.21 -9.07
N LEU A 71 -1.11 7.82 -9.81
CA LEU A 71 -1.78 8.72 -10.76
C LEU A 71 -2.42 9.93 -10.09
N ARG A 72 -3.00 9.79 -8.89
CA ARG A 72 -3.50 10.93 -8.12
C ARG A 72 -2.37 11.85 -7.65
N ALA A 73 -1.23 11.30 -7.22
CA ALA A 73 -0.05 12.09 -6.86
C ALA A 73 0.50 12.87 -8.07
N ILE A 74 0.55 12.25 -9.25
CA ILE A 74 0.88 12.91 -10.51
C ILE A 74 -0.12 14.04 -10.80
N GLY A 75 -1.43 13.81 -10.64
CA GLY A 75 -2.47 14.83 -10.82
C GLY A 75 -2.32 16.01 -9.87
N GLN A 76 -1.96 15.76 -8.61
CA GLN A 76 -1.67 16.81 -7.63
C GLN A 76 -0.44 17.65 -8.05
N ALA A 77 0.65 16.99 -8.47
CA ALA A 77 1.83 17.69 -8.96
C ALA A 77 1.54 18.55 -10.21
N ILE A 78 0.74 18.04 -11.16
CA ILE A 78 0.28 18.81 -12.31
C ILE A 78 -0.53 20.06 -11.88
N THR A 79 -1.40 19.90 -10.88
CA THR A 79 -2.20 21.00 -10.34
C THR A 79 -1.30 22.05 -9.70
N MET A 80 -0.31 21.66 -8.91
CA MET A 80 0.66 22.58 -8.29
C MET A 80 1.45 23.33 -9.36
N TYR A 81 1.99 22.61 -10.33
CA TYR A 81 2.68 23.22 -11.47
C TYR A 81 1.81 24.25 -12.18
N SER A 82 0.55 23.93 -12.44
CA SER A 82 -0.35 24.85 -13.18
C SER A 82 -0.65 26.13 -12.40
N MET A 83 -0.67 26.09 -11.07
CA MET A 83 -0.86 27.30 -10.25
C MET A 83 0.29 28.29 -10.42
N ASP A 84 1.51 27.80 -10.57
CA ASP A 84 2.72 28.63 -10.76
C ASP A 84 2.96 29.03 -12.21
N HIS A 85 2.27 28.36 -13.17
CA HIS A 85 2.45 28.53 -14.60
C HIS A 85 1.20 29.06 -15.34
N ASN A 86 0.45 29.96 -14.71
CA ASN A 86 -0.73 30.63 -15.30
C ASN A 86 -1.80 29.64 -15.82
N GLY A 87 -1.96 28.51 -15.16
CA GLY A 87 -2.91 27.49 -15.54
C GLY A 87 -2.45 26.55 -16.66
N ALA A 88 -1.21 26.65 -17.14
CA ALA A 88 -0.65 25.72 -18.11
C ALA A 88 -0.24 24.41 -17.44
N TYR A 89 -0.51 23.30 -18.11
CA TYR A 89 -0.03 21.98 -17.67
C TYR A 89 1.44 21.78 -18.08
N PRO A 90 2.21 20.95 -17.34
CA PRO A 90 3.59 20.65 -17.71
C PRO A 90 3.65 19.92 -19.06
N ASP A 91 4.75 20.07 -19.80
CA ASP A 91 4.91 19.43 -21.10
C ASP A 91 5.21 17.94 -21.02
N SER A 92 5.74 17.48 -19.88
CA SER A 92 6.17 16.09 -19.69
C SER A 92 6.27 15.73 -18.20
N PHE A 93 6.42 14.43 -17.90
CA PHE A 93 6.77 13.95 -16.56
C PHE A 93 8.13 14.47 -16.09
N GLN A 94 9.07 14.71 -16.98
CA GLN A 94 10.35 15.35 -16.65
C GLN A 94 10.15 16.74 -16.08
N THR A 95 9.28 17.54 -16.71
CA THR A 95 8.94 18.88 -16.24
C THR A 95 8.34 18.84 -14.84
N ILE A 96 7.48 17.87 -14.55
CA ILE A 96 6.92 17.65 -13.20
C ILE A 96 8.05 17.35 -12.21
N LEU A 97 8.93 16.39 -12.51
CA LEU A 97 10.02 15.99 -11.63
C LEU A 97 11.01 17.14 -11.34
N LEU A 98 11.24 18.02 -12.31
CA LEU A 98 12.18 19.14 -12.18
C LEU A 98 11.61 20.31 -11.38
N ASN A 99 10.31 20.52 -11.40
CA ASN A 99 9.67 21.70 -10.80
C ASN A 99 8.91 21.41 -9.52
N GLU A 100 8.44 20.16 -9.35
CA GLU A 100 7.64 19.77 -8.21
C GLU A 100 8.43 18.85 -7.25
N ALA A 101 8.07 18.84 -5.98
CA ALA A 101 8.71 18.01 -4.97
C ALA A 101 8.21 16.55 -5.02
N VAL A 102 8.40 15.91 -6.18
CA VAL A 102 8.01 14.49 -6.40
C VAL A 102 9.22 13.61 -6.62
N THR A 103 9.07 12.33 -6.32
CA THR A 103 10.12 11.33 -6.54
C THR A 103 9.80 10.48 -7.77
N SER A 104 10.81 9.85 -8.38
CA SER A 104 10.66 9.07 -9.62
C SER A 104 9.79 7.82 -9.47
N ASP A 105 9.60 7.32 -8.26
CA ASP A 105 8.80 6.13 -7.98
C ASP A 105 7.32 6.31 -8.30
N ILE A 106 6.77 7.53 -8.24
CA ILE A 106 5.37 7.77 -8.62
C ILE A 106 5.10 7.52 -10.11
N PHE A 107 6.14 7.49 -10.95
CA PHE A 107 6.02 7.22 -12.38
C PHE A 107 6.10 5.74 -12.73
N ILE A 108 6.27 4.87 -11.73
CA ILE A 108 6.41 3.42 -11.89
C ILE A 108 5.14 2.72 -11.40
N LEU A 109 4.65 1.77 -12.19
CA LEU A 109 3.61 0.85 -11.76
C LEU A 109 4.18 -0.10 -10.70
N PRO A 110 3.61 -0.14 -9.50
CA PRO A 110 4.05 -1.06 -8.46
C PRO A 110 4.07 -2.52 -8.96
N ARG A 111 5.11 -3.25 -8.61
CA ARG A 111 5.28 -4.67 -9.00
C ARG A 111 5.38 -4.90 -10.52
N SER A 112 5.68 -3.87 -11.30
CA SER A 112 6.08 -4.02 -12.70
C SER A 112 7.56 -4.39 -12.81
N THR A 113 8.03 -4.59 -14.05
CA THR A 113 9.46 -4.77 -14.36
C THR A 113 10.20 -3.45 -14.48
N ASP A 114 9.46 -2.32 -14.55
CA ASP A 114 10.04 -1.00 -14.61
C ASP A 114 10.69 -0.62 -13.27
N THR A 115 11.73 0.17 -13.31
CA THR A 115 12.47 0.61 -12.12
C THR A 115 12.49 2.13 -12.03
N PRO A 116 12.40 2.72 -10.83
CA PRO A 116 12.51 4.15 -10.66
C PRO A 116 13.82 4.69 -11.25
N ALA A 117 13.76 5.82 -11.91
CA ALA A 117 14.96 6.53 -12.35
C ALA A 117 15.78 6.99 -11.14
N THR A 118 17.09 6.84 -11.18
CA THR A 118 18.00 7.18 -10.08
C THR A 118 19.18 7.99 -10.57
N GLY A 119 19.72 8.88 -9.74
CA GLY A 119 20.88 9.69 -10.14
C GLY A 119 21.32 10.64 -9.03
N PRO A 120 22.50 11.24 -9.19
CA PRO A 120 23.07 12.15 -8.19
C PRO A 120 22.35 13.51 -8.16
N THR A 121 21.61 13.87 -9.18
CA THR A 121 20.87 15.13 -9.29
C THR A 121 19.47 14.89 -9.85
N THR A 122 18.52 15.78 -9.54
CA THR A 122 17.15 15.74 -10.10
C THR A 122 17.19 15.78 -11.64
N GLN A 123 18.10 16.55 -12.23
CA GLN A 123 18.28 16.60 -13.68
C GLN A 123 18.65 15.23 -14.27
N THR A 124 19.62 14.53 -13.65
CA THR A 124 20.02 13.18 -14.10
C THR A 124 18.86 12.19 -14.01
N VAL A 125 18.07 12.28 -12.94
CA VAL A 125 16.86 11.42 -12.78
C VAL A 125 15.83 11.75 -13.84
N ALA A 126 15.59 13.06 -14.13
CA ALA A 126 14.66 13.50 -15.17
C ALA A 126 15.09 13.02 -16.57
N ASP A 127 16.38 13.09 -16.88
CA ASP A 127 16.92 12.63 -18.15
C ASP A 127 16.73 11.12 -18.36
N GLN A 128 16.80 10.33 -17.28
CA GLN A 128 16.56 8.88 -17.34
C GLN A 128 15.10 8.52 -17.63
N LEU A 129 14.13 9.36 -17.26
CA LEU A 129 12.72 9.07 -17.55
C LEU A 129 12.46 8.84 -19.05
N THR A 130 13.28 9.39 -19.93
CA THR A 130 13.16 9.20 -21.39
C THR A 130 13.95 8.00 -21.91
N ALA A 131 14.82 7.41 -21.12
CA ALA A 131 15.71 6.31 -21.56
C ALA A 131 15.00 4.94 -21.70
N GLY A 132 13.72 4.86 -21.30
CA GLY A 132 12.95 3.60 -21.29
C GLY A 132 13.14 2.76 -20.02
N GLY A 133 12.08 2.05 -19.61
CA GLY A 133 12.07 1.23 -18.40
C GLY A 133 11.94 2.03 -17.09
N HIS A 134 11.71 3.35 -17.17
CA HIS A 134 11.55 4.24 -16.03
C HIS A 134 10.20 4.96 -16.02
N LEU A 135 9.28 4.57 -16.89
CA LEU A 135 7.92 5.08 -16.98
C LEU A 135 6.93 3.95 -17.21
N SER A 136 5.95 3.83 -16.35
CA SER A 136 4.82 2.91 -16.50
C SER A 136 3.52 3.61 -16.91
N TYR A 137 3.57 4.93 -17.12
CA TYR A 137 2.42 5.74 -17.50
C TYR A 137 2.72 6.55 -18.76
N VAL A 138 1.67 6.82 -19.57
CA VAL A 138 1.71 7.72 -20.71
C VAL A 138 1.11 9.06 -20.30
N TYR A 139 1.77 10.14 -20.63
CA TYR A 139 1.30 11.50 -20.38
C TYR A 139 0.65 12.10 -21.63
N LEU A 140 -0.56 12.64 -21.50
CA LEU A 140 -1.33 13.27 -22.56
C LEU A 140 -1.67 14.74 -22.24
N GLY A 141 -1.13 15.26 -21.13
CA GLY A 141 -1.43 16.60 -20.62
C GLY A 141 -0.64 17.72 -21.28
N SER A 142 0.35 17.43 -22.14
CA SER A 142 1.14 18.44 -22.83
C SER A 142 0.25 19.40 -23.65
N GLY A 143 0.40 20.70 -23.43
CA GLY A 143 -0.41 21.71 -24.09
C GLY A 143 -1.82 21.92 -23.51
N LEU A 144 -2.22 21.16 -22.49
CA LEU A 144 -3.48 21.41 -21.77
C LEU A 144 -3.35 22.64 -20.85
N THR A 145 -4.52 23.20 -20.54
CA THR A 145 -4.67 24.22 -19.50
C THR A 145 -5.77 23.78 -18.53
N VAL A 146 -5.83 24.38 -17.35
CA VAL A 146 -6.88 24.13 -16.35
C VAL A 146 -8.30 24.30 -16.92
N ASN A 147 -8.49 25.19 -17.89
CA ASN A 147 -9.79 25.42 -18.53
C ASN A 147 -10.19 24.29 -19.50
N MET A 148 -9.22 23.53 -20.02
CA MET A 148 -9.42 22.40 -20.93
C MET A 148 -9.51 21.07 -20.16
N ALA A 149 -8.99 21.04 -18.95
CA ALA A 149 -8.91 19.87 -18.10
C ALA A 149 -10.23 19.65 -17.34
N THR A 150 -11.07 18.79 -17.88
CA THR A 150 -12.38 18.45 -17.32
C THR A 150 -12.40 17.00 -16.80
N ALA A 151 -13.50 16.61 -16.14
CA ALA A 151 -13.75 15.23 -15.74
C ALA A 151 -13.81 14.20 -16.90
N LYS A 152 -13.80 14.67 -18.15
CA LYS A 152 -13.75 13.79 -19.34
C LYS A 152 -12.42 13.88 -20.09
N THR A 153 -11.56 14.84 -19.77
CA THR A 153 -10.27 15.03 -20.41
C THR A 153 -9.26 14.06 -19.78
N ILE A 154 -8.60 13.27 -20.60
CA ILE A 154 -7.60 12.28 -20.14
C ILE A 154 -6.24 12.97 -20.11
N VAL A 155 -5.56 12.89 -18.97
CA VAL A 155 -4.27 13.51 -18.70
C VAL A 155 -3.13 12.50 -18.71
N ALA A 156 -3.36 11.33 -18.14
CA ALA A 156 -2.39 10.23 -18.17
C ALA A 156 -3.11 8.87 -18.04
N TYR A 157 -2.44 7.81 -18.47
CA TYR A 157 -2.94 6.46 -18.27
C TYR A 157 -1.78 5.47 -18.08
N GLN A 158 -2.08 4.35 -17.44
CA GLN A 158 -1.17 3.25 -17.21
C GLN A 158 -0.90 2.48 -18.51
N ILE A 159 0.38 2.16 -18.82
CA ILE A 159 0.77 1.46 -20.04
C ILE A 159 0.28 0.02 -20.04
N SER A 160 0.55 -0.72 -18.97
CA SER A 160 0.27 -2.14 -18.86
C SER A 160 -1.00 -2.40 -18.03
N PRO A 161 -2.03 -3.07 -18.58
CA PRO A 161 -3.24 -3.37 -17.82
C PRO A 161 -2.94 -4.34 -16.66
N ILE A 162 -3.65 -4.17 -15.55
CA ILE A 162 -3.56 -5.08 -14.41
C ILE A 162 -4.50 -6.25 -14.65
N PRO A 163 -4.03 -7.52 -14.58
CA PRO A 163 -4.85 -8.69 -14.84
C PRO A 163 -6.12 -8.73 -13.97
N GLY A 164 -7.29 -8.83 -14.63
CA GLY A 164 -8.59 -8.88 -13.96
C GLY A 164 -9.14 -7.53 -13.47
N PHE A 165 -8.37 -6.44 -13.58
CA PHE A 165 -8.79 -5.10 -13.13
C PHE A 165 -8.91 -4.10 -14.28
N GLY A 166 -7.97 -4.09 -15.23
CA GLY A 166 -7.95 -3.15 -16.34
C GLY A 166 -6.83 -2.12 -16.25
N THR A 167 -7.07 -0.92 -16.74
CA THR A 167 -6.09 0.17 -16.84
C THR A 167 -6.57 1.40 -16.08
N ASN A 168 -5.76 1.93 -15.20
CA ASN A 168 -6.04 3.18 -14.50
C ASN A 168 -5.77 4.39 -15.39
N VAL A 169 -6.70 5.34 -15.39
CA VAL A 169 -6.68 6.57 -16.20
C VAL A 169 -6.89 7.78 -15.29
N LEU A 170 -6.02 8.77 -15.41
CA LEU A 170 -6.11 10.06 -14.71
C LEU A 170 -6.85 11.07 -15.59
N PHE A 171 -7.82 11.73 -15.01
CA PHE A 171 -8.62 12.77 -15.67
C PHE A 171 -8.21 14.19 -15.26
N GLY A 172 -8.67 15.17 -16.03
CA GLY A 172 -8.29 16.58 -15.85
C GLY A 172 -8.77 17.23 -14.57
N ASP A 173 -9.78 16.68 -13.90
CA ASP A 173 -10.24 17.11 -12.57
C ASP A 173 -9.49 16.40 -11.42
N GLY A 174 -8.51 15.54 -11.76
CA GLY A 174 -7.68 14.80 -10.79
C GLY A 174 -8.27 13.46 -10.32
N HIS A 175 -9.49 13.07 -10.75
CA HIS A 175 -9.98 11.75 -10.42
C HIS A 175 -9.29 10.66 -11.25
N VAL A 176 -9.27 9.43 -10.73
CA VAL A 176 -8.73 8.26 -11.40
C VAL A 176 -9.84 7.22 -11.52
N GLU A 177 -10.02 6.69 -12.72
CA GLU A 177 -10.97 5.62 -13.02
C GLU A 177 -10.24 4.43 -13.67
N THR A 178 -10.69 3.22 -13.36
CA THR A 178 -10.19 2.00 -14.01
C THR A 178 -11.08 1.68 -15.20
N VAL A 179 -10.49 1.55 -16.38
CA VAL A 179 -11.19 1.26 -17.63
C VAL A 179 -10.84 -0.12 -18.17
N ASP A 180 -11.73 -0.69 -18.96
CA ASP A 180 -11.52 -1.98 -19.63
C ASP A 180 -10.60 -1.86 -20.86
N ALA A 181 -10.19 -3.02 -21.39
CA ALA A 181 -9.29 -3.11 -22.54
C ALA A 181 -9.89 -2.47 -23.81
N ALA A 182 -11.21 -2.53 -24.00
CA ALA A 182 -11.84 -1.94 -25.18
C ALA A 182 -11.86 -0.42 -25.11
N THR A 183 -12.09 0.13 -23.93
CA THR A 183 -12.10 1.56 -23.65
C THR A 183 -10.70 2.14 -23.79
N ILE A 184 -9.66 1.51 -23.20
CA ILE A 184 -8.29 2.00 -23.32
C ILE A 184 -7.80 1.95 -24.78
N ALA A 185 -8.18 0.94 -25.56
CA ALA A 185 -7.85 0.88 -27.00
C ALA A 185 -8.44 2.06 -27.77
N LYS A 186 -9.68 2.47 -27.48
CA LYS A 186 -10.30 3.67 -28.08
C LYS A 186 -9.57 4.95 -27.67
N ILE A 187 -9.13 5.06 -26.41
CA ILE A 187 -8.35 6.22 -25.92
C ILE A 187 -7.03 6.32 -26.67
N ILE A 188 -6.29 5.22 -26.78
CA ILE A 188 -5.02 5.16 -27.50
C ILE A 188 -5.21 5.53 -28.97
N ALA A 189 -6.24 5.01 -29.63
CA ALA A 189 -6.55 5.34 -31.02
C ALA A 189 -6.85 6.84 -31.22
N ARG A 190 -7.58 7.46 -30.29
CA ARG A 190 -7.83 8.94 -30.33
C ARG A 190 -6.55 9.74 -30.16
N ALA A 191 -5.71 9.37 -29.19
CA ALA A 191 -4.41 10.00 -29.01
C ALA A 191 -3.53 9.86 -30.27
N ALA A 192 -3.46 8.67 -30.84
CA ALA A 192 -2.69 8.40 -32.08
C ALA A 192 -3.22 9.14 -33.31
N SER A 193 -4.54 9.42 -33.38
CA SER A 193 -5.14 10.24 -34.45
C SER A 193 -4.90 11.73 -34.30
N GLY A 194 -4.22 12.17 -33.26
CA GLY A 194 -3.97 13.61 -32.98
C GLY A 194 -5.17 14.35 -32.40
N GLN A 195 -6.17 13.64 -31.88
CA GLN A 195 -7.30 14.29 -31.17
C GLN A 195 -6.77 15.01 -29.93
N PHE A 196 -7.07 16.30 -29.81
CA PHE A 196 -6.67 17.11 -28.66
C PHE A 196 -7.81 18.05 -28.22
N PRO A 197 -8.15 18.15 -26.95
CA PRO A 197 -7.74 17.21 -25.88
C PRO A 197 -8.28 15.79 -26.10
N VAL A 198 -7.57 14.78 -25.57
CA VAL A 198 -8.07 13.41 -25.58
C VAL A 198 -9.16 13.27 -24.53
N THR A 199 -10.32 12.80 -24.92
CA THR A 199 -11.48 12.67 -24.01
C THR A 199 -11.98 11.25 -23.93
N MET A 200 -12.64 10.93 -22.81
CA MET A 200 -13.29 9.63 -22.62
C MET A 200 -14.24 9.33 -23.78
N PRO A 201 -14.18 8.13 -24.41
CA PRO A 201 -15.15 7.75 -25.44
C PRO A 201 -16.55 7.67 -24.86
N SER A 202 -17.55 8.11 -25.63
CA SER A 202 -18.96 7.84 -25.29
C SER A 202 -19.23 6.33 -25.27
N PRO A 203 -20.07 5.85 -24.37
CA PRO A 203 -20.46 4.44 -24.31
C PRO A 203 -21.07 3.92 -25.59
#